data_f13411fa85b755725f6e00ac92ec6ab9
#
_entry.id   f13411fa85b755725f6e00ac92ec6ab9
#
_cell.length_a   1.000
_cell.length_b   1.000
_cell.length_c   1.000
_cell.angle_alpha   90.00
_cell.angle_beta   90.00
_cell.angle_gamma   90.00
#
_symmetry.space_group_name_H-M   'P 1'
#
loop_
_entity.id
_entity.type
_entity.pdbx_description
1 polymer ?
#
loop_
_entity_poly.entity_id
_entity_poly.type
_entity_poly.pdbx_seq_one_letter_code
_entity_poly.pdbx_strand_id
1 'polypeptide(L)'
;YELPPPPFDPPAFGVTVLGASHGFDPKGKTTGFILWIGHRGLLVDPPVDATESLREQGVPAKLIDGVILTHCHADHDSGAFQKLLEEQRINLYTTPTILRSFLKKYSSLSGLSESTLRRTFSFNPVQIGAPMRVHGAELWFFYTLHSIPAVGFEVFYGGKSLAFSSDTLYDPERIQQLFVRGVLSMERCQDLLDFPWHHSVVLHEAGVPPLHTPVAVLAALPPEARANLYVVHIAEKDIPKDSGLRGAKTGLENTLRIDVVPSPHADAIDVLETVTSVDIFRDFPLARAKEFLHVAKRVRAPAGTKLIAQGSPGDSFY
;
A
#
# COMPACT_ATOMS: atom_id res chain seq x y z
N TYR A 1 23.87 28.41 -0.22
CA TYR A 1 23.54 27.06 -0.74
C TYR A 1 23.09 26.23 0.45
N GLU A 2 21.80 26.10 0.65
CA GLU A 2 21.28 25.08 1.57
C GLU A 2 21.55 23.72 0.91
N LEU A 3 22.23 22.84 1.64
CA LEU A 3 22.38 21.46 1.19
C LEU A 3 20.99 20.83 1.09
N PRO A 4 20.68 20.11 0.02
CA PRO A 4 19.42 19.41 -0.06
C PRO A 4 19.28 18.48 1.16
N PRO A 5 18.07 18.29 1.70
CA PRO A 5 17.86 17.37 2.81
C PRO A 5 18.44 15.99 2.43
N PRO A 6 18.97 15.25 3.41
CA PRO A 6 19.48 13.91 3.13
C PRO A 6 18.36 13.08 2.48
N PRO A 7 18.67 12.29 1.46
CA PRO A 7 17.66 11.48 0.79
C PRO A 7 16.98 10.56 1.80
N PHE A 8 15.66 10.46 1.72
CA PHE A 8 14.90 9.54 2.56
C PHE A 8 15.42 8.11 2.37
N ASP A 9 15.71 7.43 3.48
CA ASP A 9 16.12 6.02 3.47
C ASP A 9 14.90 5.14 3.73
N PRO A 10 14.33 4.48 2.71
CA PRO A 10 13.14 3.65 2.86
C PRO A 10 13.46 2.43 3.73
N PRO A 11 12.57 2.04 4.67
CA PRO A 11 12.77 0.86 5.48
C PRO A 11 12.68 -0.41 4.63
N ALA A 12 13.31 -1.49 5.12
CA ALA A 12 13.12 -2.81 4.53
C ALA A 12 11.68 -3.32 4.68
N PHE A 13 11.01 -2.94 5.78
CA PHE A 13 9.58 -3.17 5.97
C PHE A 13 8.97 -2.05 6.82
N GLY A 14 7.80 -1.54 6.44
CA GLY A 14 7.17 -0.48 7.20
C GLY A 14 6.10 0.29 6.44
N VAL A 15 5.63 1.37 7.07
CA VAL A 15 4.56 2.22 6.53
C VAL A 15 4.89 3.69 6.73
N THR A 16 4.72 4.48 5.68
CA THR A 16 4.65 5.94 5.77
C THR A 16 3.24 6.40 5.46
N VAL A 17 2.53 6.91 6.44
CA VAL A 17 1.16 7.41 6.24
C VAL A 17 1.21 8.78 5.58
N LEU A 18 0.52 8.95 4.46
CA LEU A 18 0.45 10.19 3.67
C LEU A 18 -0.77 11.03 4.03
N GLY A 19 -1.85 10.37 4.41
CA GLY A 19 -3.07 10.95 4.93
C GLY A 19 -3.76 9.94 5.83
N ALA A 20 -4.46 10.40 6.85
CA ALA A 20 -5.13 9.55 7.83
C ALA A 20 -6.60 9.94 8.05
N SER A 21 -7.11 10.94 7.33
CA SER A 21 -8.46 11.44 7.50
C SER A 21 -9.44 10.86 6.47
N HIS A 22 -10.71 11.06 6.68
CA HIS A 22 -11.79 10.68 5.75
C HIS A 22 -12.05 11.76 4.71
N GLY A 23 -12.77 11.43 3.62
CA GLY A 23 -13.03 12.34 2.51
C GLY A 23 -13.86 13.59 2.81
N PHE A 24 -14.49 13.66 3.98
CA PHE A 24 -15.28 14.82 4.41
C PHE A 24 -14.53 15.76 5.38
N ASP A 25 -13.27 15.48 5.71
CA ASP A 25 -12.44 16.39 6.49
C ASP A 25 -11.78 17.43 5.57
N PRO A 26 -12.20 18.72 5.62
CA PRO A 26 -11.68 19.75 4.74
C PRO A 26 -10.23 20.15 5.04
N LYS A 27 -9.67 19.69 6.15
CA LYS A 27 -8.31 20.04 6.61
C LYS A 27 -7.34 18.88 6.56
N GLY A 28 -7.85 17.64 6.59
CA GLY A 28 -7.05 16.43 6.57
C GLY A 28 -6.86 15.91 5.15
N LYS A 29 -5.73 15.25 4.91
CA LYS A 29 -5.55 14.44 3.69
C LYS A 29 -6.27 13.11 3.87
N THR A 30 -6.90 12.63 2.80
CA THR A 30 -7.59 11.33 2.78
C THR A 30 -6.64 10.18 3.07
N THR A 31 -7.18 9.09 3.61
CA THR A 31 -6.38 7.95 4.04
C THR A 31 -5.65 7.31 2.88
N GLY A 32 -4.34 7.25 3.03
CA GLY A 32 -3.45 6.57 2.12
C GLY A 32 -2.03 6.56 2.66
N PHE A 33 -1.25 5.61 2.22
CA PHE A 33 0.09 5.40 2.75
C PHE A 33 1.01 4.75 1.73
N ILE A 34 2.32 4.73 2.03
CA ILE A 34 3.30 3.91 1.34
C ILE A 34 3.55 2.66 2.18
N LEU A 35 3.34 1.50 1.59
CA LEU A 35 3.79 0.22 2.11
C LEU A 35 5.22 -0.03 1.59
N TRP A 36 6.19 -0.06 2.48
CA TRP A 36 7.58 -0.34 2.17
C TRP A 36 7.88 -1.82 2.31
N ILE A 37 8.44 -2.42 1.26
CA ILE A 37 8.87 -3.82 1.21
C ILE A 37 10.19 -3.88 0.44
N GLY A 38 11.23 -4.42 1.04
CA GLY A 38 12.55 -4.53 0.40
C GLY A 38 13.10 -3.18 -0.07
N HIS A 39 12.85 -2.09 0.68
CA HIS A 39 13.23 -0.71 0.34
C HIS A 39 12.49 -0.12 -0.89
N ARG A 40 11.42 -0.77 -1.37
CA ARG A 40 10.54 -0.28 -2.43
C ARG A 40 9.17 0.04 -1.87
N GLY A 41 8.49 0.99 -2.46
CA GLY A 41 7.20 1.49 -2.01
C GLY A 41 6.05 1.07 -2.93
N LEU A 42 4.96 0.64 -2.33
CA LEU A 42 3.65 0.53 -2.96
C LEU A 42 2.74 1.60 -2.35
N LEU A 43 2.17 2.46 -3.18
CA LEU A 43 1.14 3.39 -2.72
C LEU A 43 -0.17 2.63 -2.48
N VAL A 44 -0.76 2.81 -1.32
CA VAL A 44 -2.08 2.27 -0.99
C VAL A 44 -3.04 3.44 -0.89
N ASP A 45 -4.07 3.45 -1.74
CA ASP A 45 -5.11 4.49 -1.79
C ASP A 45 -4.55 5.92 -1.64
N PRO A 46 -3.56 6.33 -2.46
CA PRO A 46 -2.84 7.58 -2.23
C PRO A 46 -3.79 8.79 -2.24
N PRO A 47 -3.60 9.77 -1.33
CA PRO A 47 -4.26 11.07 -1.44
C PRO A 47 -3.93 11.75 -2.77
N VAL A 48 -4.80 12.65 -3.19
CA VAL A 48 -4.50 13.57 -4.31
C VAL A 48 -3.19 14.31 -4.01
N ASP A 49 -2.36 14.55 -5.02
CA ASP A 49 -1.04 15.21 -4.94
C ASP A 49 0.04 14.45 -4.12
N ALA A 50 -0.21 13.19 -3.78
CA ALA A 50 0.78 12.37 -3.06
C ALA A 50 2.13 12.31 -3.79
N THR A 51 2.13 12.19 -5.11
CA THR A 51 3.35 12.11 -5.94
C THR A 51 4.18 13.40 -5.85
N GLU A 52 3.53 14.56 -5.97
CA GLU A 52 4.21 15.86 -5.88
C GLU A 52 4.77 16.08 -4.47
N SER A 53 3.96 15.83 -3.46
CA SER A 53 4.38 15.92 -2.05
C SER A 53 5.58 15.03 -1.72
N LEU A 54 5.63 13.81 -2.26
CA LEU A 54 6.76 12.90 -2.06
C LEU A 54 8.02 13.38 -2.79
N ARG A 55 7.87 13.93 -3.99
CA ARG A 55 8.99 14.52 -4.75
C ARG A 55 9.61 15.71 -4.02
N GLU A 56 8.78 16.61 -3.49
CA GLU A 56 9.22 17.74 -2.68
C GLU A 56 9.97 17.32 -1.42
N GLN A 57 9.57 16.19 -0.81
CA GLN A 57 10.21 15.61 0.35
C GLN A 57 11.44 14.74 0.01
N GLY A 58 11.86 14.70 -1.26
CA GLY A 58 13.06 14.00 -1.70
C GLY A 58 12.90 12.49 -1.87
N VAL A 59 11.66 11.98 -1.99
CA VAL A 59 11.41 10.57 -2.33
C VAL A 59 11.41 10.42 -3.86
N PRO A 60 12.38 9.71 -4.44
CA PRO A 60 12.43 9.51 -5.89
C PRO A 60 11.22 8.69 -6.37
N ALA A 61 10.64 9.09 -7.51
CA ALA A 61 9.51 8.36 -8.11
C ALA A 61 9.83 6.88 -8.36
N LYS A 62 11.07 6.56 -8.69
CA LYS A 62 11.54 5.18 -8.94
C LYS A 62 11.48 4.25 -7.72
N LEU A 63 11.34 4.79 -6.51
CA LEU A 63 11.13 3.98 -5.31
C LEU A 63 9.69 3.46 -5.20
N ILE A 64 8.76 4.07 -5.93
CA ILE A 64 7.33 3.73 -5.93
C ILE A 64 7.00 3.09 -7.27
N ASP A 65 6.82 1.79 -7.29
CA ASP A 65 6.60 1.04 -8.53
C ASP A 65 5.22 0.39 -8.66
N GLY A 66 4.33 0.63 -7.67
CA GLY A 66 2.99 0.10 -7.70
C GLY A 66 1.99 0.88 -6.88
N VAL A 67 0.72 0.66 -7.20
CA VAL A 67 -0.45 1.16 -6.48
C VAL A 67 -1.32 -0.03 -6.09
N ILE A 68 -1.68 -0.14 -4.83
CA ILE A 68 -2.76 -1.01 -4.34
C ILE A 68 -4.01 -0.14 -4.23
N LEU A 69 -5.06 -0.50 -4.98
CA LEU A 69 -6.35 0.16 -4.92
C LEU A 69 -7.33 -0.74 -4.19
N THR A 70 -7.81 -0.29 -3.03
CA THR A 70 -8.68 -1.09 -2.17
C THR A 70 -10.15 -1.02 -2.59
N HIS A 71 -10.63 0.15 -3.04
CA HIS A 71 -11.99 0.34 -3.53
C HIS A 71 -12.14 1.67 -4.29
N CYS A 72 -13.34 1.95 -4.82
CA CYS A 72 -13.58 3.07 -5.74
C CYS A 72 -14.36 4.24 -5.14
N HIS A 73 -14.29 4.50 -3.83
CA HIS A 73 -14.70 5.80 -3.30
C HIS A 73 -13.69 6.87 -3.70
N ALA A 74 -14.15 8.11 -3.86
CA ALA A 74 -13.33 9.17 -4.43
C ALA A 74 -12.13 9.56 -3.55
N ASP A 75 -12.24 9.41 -2.26
CA ASP A 75 -11.19 9.68 -1.28
C ASP A 75 -10.11 8.58 -1.23
N HIS A 76 -10.29 7.47 -1.95
CA HIS A 76 -9.31 6.39 -2.07
C HIS A 76 -8.75 6.24 -3.49
N ASP A 77 -9.56 6.48 -4.52
CA ASP A 77 -9.16 6.19 -5.90
C ASP A 77 -8.69 7.42 -6.70
N SER A 78 -8.96 8.65 -6.24
CA SER A 78 -8.61 9.85 -7.00
C SER A 78 -7.11 10.05 -7.14
N GLY A 79 -6.35 9.88 -6.07
CA GLY A 79 -4.89 9.95 -6.12
C GLY A 79 -4.27 8.77 -6.87
N ALA A 80 -4.89 7.59 -6.81
CA ALA A 80 -4.49 6.45 -7.63
C ALA A 80 -4.65 6.77 -9.13
N PHE A 81 -5.79 7.35 -9.53
CA PHE A 81 -6.02 7.78 -10.90
C PHE A 81 -4.99 8.81 -11.37
N GLN A 82 -4.71 9.83 -10.55
CA GLN A 82 -3.68 10.82 -10.84
C GLN A 82 -2.32 10.16 -11.05
N LYS A 83 -1.90 9.28 -10.13
CA LYS A 83 -0.64 8.57 -10.21
C LYS A 83 -0.51 7.74 -11.49
N LEU A 84 -1.57 7.04 -11.89
CA LEU A 84 -1.58 6.23 -13.12
C LEU A 84 -1.46 7.08 -14.40
N LEU A 85 -1.91 8.33 -14.39
CA LEU A 85 -1.74 9.25 -15.51
C LEU A 85 -0.34 9.89 -15.57
N GLU A 86 0.27 10.12 -14.41
CA GLU A 86 1.59 10.74 -14.30
C GLU A 86 2.72 9.77 -14.66
N GLU A 87 2.55 8.50 -14.35
CA GLU A 87 3.58 7.47 -14.49
C GLU A 87 3.18 6.40 -15.49
N GLN A 88 3.95 6.28 -16.55
CA GLN A 88 3.75 5.21 -17.52
C GLN A 88 4.20 3.86 -16.92
N ARG A 89 3.35 2.83 -17.05
CA ARG A 89 3.64 1.43 -16.71
C ARG A 89 3.83 1.12 -15.23
N ILE A 90 3.23 1.89 -14.33
CA ILE A 90 3.16 1.51 -12.92
C ILE A 90 2.29 0.25 -12.73
N ASN A 91 2.61 -0.56 -11.74
CA ASN A 91 1.80 -1.72 -11.39
C ASN A 91 0.53 -1.29 -10.65
N LEU A 92 -0.62 -1.84 -11.01
CA LEU A 92 -1.88 -1.66 -10.28
C LEU A 92 -2.34 -3.01 -9.74
N TYR A 93 -2.42 -3.11 -8.42
CA TYR A 93 -2.88 -4.27 -7.67
C TYR A 93 -4.29 -4.02 -7.17
N THR A 94 -5.25 -4.77 -7.66
CA THR A 94 -6.66 -4.71 -7.20
C THR A 94 -7.44 -5.91 -7.74
N THR A 95 -8.68 -6.11 -7.28
CA THR A 95 -9.52 -7.18 -7.82
C THR A 95 -10.06 -6.81 -9.22
N PRO A 96 -10.38 -7.79 -10.07
CA PRO A 96 -11.03 -7.52 -11.37
C PRO A 96 -12.35 -6.74 -11.23
N THR A 97 -13.07 -6.92 -10.13
CA THR A 97 -14.34 -6.21 -9.87
C THR A 97 -14.10 -4.74 -9.59
N ILE A 98 -13.12 -4.42 -8.73
CA ILE A 98 -12.74 -3.03 -8.42
C ILE A 98 -12.17 -2.36 -9.66
N LEU A 99 -11.28 -3.02 -10.40
CA LEU A 99 -10.74 -2.50 -11.66
C LEU A 99 -11.83 -2.10 -12.65
N ARG A 100 -12.86 -2.94 -12.82
CA ARG A 100 -13.98 -2.64 -13.72
C ARG A 100 -14.72 -1.37 -13.29
N SER A 101 -14.98 -1.22 -12.00
CA SER A 101 -15.60 -0.02 -11.44
C SER A 101 -14.73 1.22 -11.63
N PHE A 102 -13.44 1.10 -11.38
CA PHE A 102 -12.44 2.14 -11.58
C PHE A 102 -12.40 2.63 -13.04
N LEU A 103 -12.27 1.71 -13.99
CA LEU A 103 -12.22 2.05 -15.41
C LEU A 103 -13.51 2.72 -15.88
N LYS A 104 -14.67 2.17 -15.50
CA LYS A 104 -15.98 2.76 -15.85
C LYS A 104 -16.13 4.18 -15.29
N LYS A 105 -15.77 4.39 -14.01
CA LYS A 105 -15.83 5.69 -13.36
C LYS A 105 -14.93 6.70 -14.07
N TYR A 106 -13.66 6.39 -14.24
CA TYR A 106 -12.70 7.34 -14.78
C TYR A 106 -12.79 7.51 -16.30
N SER A 107 -13.25 6.53 -17.04
CA SER A 107 -13.65 6.72 -18.45
C SER A 107 -14.75 7.76 -18.58
N SER A 108 -15.78 7.69 -17.72
CA SER A 108 -16.89 8.64 -17.74
C SER A 108 -16.47 10.05 -17.30
N LEU A 109 -15.57 10.17 -16.32
CA LEU A 109 -15.14 11.45 -15.78
C LEU A 109 -14.10 12.17 -16.67
N SER A 110 -13.17 11.42 -17.27
CA SER A 110 -12.07 11.97 -18.05
C SER A 110 -12.37 12.09 -19.54
N GLY A 111 -13.39 11.39 -20.05
CA GLY A 111 -13.64 11.24 -21.48
C GLY A 111 -12.67 10.29 -22.19
N LEU A 112 -11.71 9.70 -21.49
CA LEU A 112 -10.80 8.70 -22.05
C LEU A 112 -11.52 7.34 -22.16
N SER A 113 -11.24 6.59 -23.21
CA SER A 113 -11.79 5.23 -23.32
C SER A 113 -11.16 4.30 -22.26
N GLU A 114 -11.90 3.29 -21.81
CA GLU A 114 -11.37 2.27 -20.90
C GLU A 114 -10.12 1.59 -21.47
N SER A 115 -10.08 1.38 -22.78
CA SER A 115 -8.92 0.80 -23.46
C SER A 115 -7.69 1.71 -23.43
N THR A 116 -7.88 3.03 -23.43
CA THR A 116 -6.80 4.02 -23.24
C THR A 116 -6.30 3.98 -21.81
N LEU A 117 -7.20 4.01 -20.84
CA LEU A 117 -6.84 3.93 -19.42
C LEU A 117 -6.08 2.63 -19.09
N ARG A 118 -6.50 1.49 -19.64
CA ARG A 118 -5.81 0.20 -19.44
C ARG A 118 -4.36 0.18 -19.90
N ARG A 119 -3.95 1.08 -20.78
CA ARG A 119 -2.56 1.17 -21.26
C ARG A 119 -1.64 2.01 -20.36
N THR A 120 -2.19 2.72 -19.38
CA THR A 120 -1.40 3.55 -18.46
C THR A 120 -0.77 2.76 -17.31
N PHE A 121 -1.16 1.49 -17.11
CA PHE A 121 -0.66 0.66 -16.01
C PHE A 121 -0.55 -0.82 -16.39
N SER A 122 0.22 -1.56 -15.61
CA SER A 122 0.26 -3.02 -15.64
C SER A 122 -0.69 -3.57 -14.58
N PHE A 123 -1.76 -4.26 -15.02
CA PHE A 123 -2.73 -4.83 -14.10
C PHE A 123 -2.25 -6.15 -13.49
N ASN A 124 -2.20 -6.19 -12.18
CA ASN A 124 -1.87 -7.37 -11.38
C ASN A 124 -3.12 -7.80 -10.59
N PRO A 125 -3.86 -8.82 -11.04
CA PRO A 125 -5.12 -9.21 -10.42
C PRO A 125 -4.90 -9.80 -9.03
N VAL A 126 -5.58 -9.20 -8.05
CA VAL A 126 -5.67 -9.71 -6.69
C VAL A 126 -6.75 -10.79 -6.63
N GLN A 127 -6.43 -11.92 -6.00
CA GLN A 127 -7.36 -13.00 -5.71
C GLN A 127 -7.59 -13.10 -4.21
N ILE A 128 -8.86 -13.16 -3.81
CA ILE A 128 -9.22 -13.38 -2.41
C ILE A 128 -8.94 -14.83 -2.02
N GLY A 129 -8.33 -15.02 -0.85
CA GLY A 129 -8.01 -16.36 -0.34
C GLY A 129 -6.80 -17.03 -0.99
N ALA A 130 -6.02 -16.28 -1.80
CA ALA A 130 -4.77 -16.74 -2.36
C ALA A 130 -3.66 -15.73 -2.12
N PRO A 131 -2.42 -16.15 -1.78
CA PRO A 131 -1.30 -15.25 -1.59
C PRO A 131 -0.82 -14.65 -2.90
N MET A 132 -0.44 -13.38 -2.85
CA MET A 132 0.26 -12.68 -3.91
C MET A 132 1.65 -12.31 -3.43
N ARG A 133 2.67 -12.54 -4.24
CA ARG A 133 4.05 -12.15 -3.90
C ARG A 133 4.43 -10.84 -4.58
N VAL A 134 4.90 -9.89 -3.79
CA VAL A 134 5.39 -8.59 -4.25
C VAL A 134 6.63 -8.23 -3.43
N HIS A 135 7.76 -7.92 -4.10
CA HIS A 135 9.04 -7.56 -3.46
C HIS A 135 9.51 -8.54 -2.37
N GLY A 136 9.24 -9.83 -2.57
CA GLY A 136 9.58 -10.87 -1.60
C GLY A 136 8.63 -10.99 -0.40
N ALA A 137 7.65 -10.09 -0.27
CA ALA A 137 6.57 -10.24 0.71
C ALA A 137 5.43 -11.10 0.17
N GLU A 138 4.67 -11.67 1.08
CA GLU A 138 3.43 -12.38 0.79
C GLU A 138 2.25 -11.53 1.27
N LEU A 139 1.34 -11.20 0.35
CA LEU A 139 0.14 -10.41 0.60
C LEU A 139 -1.09 -11.30 0.50
N TRP A 140 -1.98 -11.21 1.49
CA TRP A 140 -3.28 -11.88 1.52
C TRP A 140 -4.39 -10.86 1.56
N PHE A 141 -5.29 -10.91 0.58
CA PHE A 141 -6.40 -9.98 0.49
C PHE A 141 -7.70 -10.61 0.95
N PHE A 142 -8.53 -9.82 1.62
CA PHE A 142 -9.86 -10.21 2.07
C PHE A 142 -10.88 -9.13 1.76
N TYR A 143 -12.15 -9.52 1.52
CA TYR A 143 -13.22 -8.54 1.38
C TYR A 143 -13.62 -7.97 2.72
N THR A 144 -13.88 -6.66 2.76
CA THR A 144 -14.38 -5.94 3.93
C THR A 144 -15.90 -5.82 3.92
N LEU A 145 -16.50 -5.35 5.00
CA LEU A 145 -17.95 -5.04 5.06
C LEU A 145 -18.12 -3.54 4.78
N HIS A 146 -18.33 -3.22 3.52
CA HIS A 146 -18.45 -1.85 3.06
C HIS A 146 -19.58 -1.69 2.03
N SER A 147 -19.95 -0.43 1.67
CA SER A 147 -21.06 -0.12 0.77
C SER A 147 -20.84 -0.52 -0.69
N ILE A 148 -19.57 -0.63 -1.09
CA ILE A 148 -19.11 -1.11 -2.41
C ILE A 148 -18.04 -2.18 -2.21
N PRO A 149 -17.71 -2.99 -3.23
CA PRO A 149 -16.61 -3.95 -3.13
C PRO A 149 -15.33 -3.26 -2.68
N ALA A 150 -14.84 -3.65 -1.50
CA ALA A 150 -13.63 -3.15 -0.89
C ALA A 150 -12.81 -4.30 -0.32
N VAL A 151 -11.47 -4.15 -0.34
CA VAL A 151 -10.54 -5.16 0.14
C VAL A 151 -9.57 -4.57 1.16
N GLY A 152 -9.42 -5.26 2.28
CA GLY A 152 -8.27 -5.12 3.17
C GLY A 152 -7.22 -6.17 2.83
N PHE A 153 -6.07 -6.10 3.50
CA PHE A 153 -5.00 -7.05 3.26
C PHE A 153 -4.07 -7.22 4.47
N GLU A 154 -3.40 -8.36 4.48
CA GLU A 154 -2.29 -8.68 5.35
C GLU A 154 -1.01 -8.78 4.54
N VAL A 155 0.12 -8.42 5.14
CA VAL A 155 1.46 -8.50 4.53
C VAL A 155 2.38 -9.24 5.46
N PHE A 156 3.11 -10.23 4.94
CA PHE A 156 4.10 -11.01 5.67
C PHE A 156 5.48 -10.83 5.01
N TYR A 157 6.46 -10.34 5.77
CA TYR A 157 7.81 -10.12 5.29
C TYR A 157 8.84 -10.24 6.42
N GLY A 158 9.91 -11.00 6.19
CA GLY A 158 11.03 -11.12 7.14
C GLY A 158 10.63 -11.56 8.56
N GLY A 159 9.62 -12.44 8.69
CA GLY A 159 9.12 -12.92 9.98
C GLY A 159 8.24 -11.93 10.74
N LYS A 160 7.87 -10.83 10.12
CA LYS A 160 6.96 -9.79 10.63
C LYS A 160 5.73 -9.65 9.73
N SER A 161 4.74 -8.93 10.22
CA SER A 161 3.50 -8.78 9.48
C SER A 161 2.79 -7.46 9.77
N LEU A 162 1.93 -7.07 8.83
CA LEU A 162 1.10 -5.87 8.90
C LEU A 162 -0.30 -6.21 8.39
N ALA A 163 -1.33 -5.61 8.98
CA ALA A 163 -2.69 -5.63 8.43
C ALA A 163 -3.21 -4.23 8.16
N PHE A 164 -3.98 -4.10 7.08
CA PHE A 164 -4.76 -2.90 6.75
C PHE A 164 -6.22 -3.27 6.52
N SER A 165 -7.12 -2.65 7.27
CA SER A 165 -8.55 -2.94 7.18
C SER A 165 -9.19 -2.44 5.88
N SER A 166 -8.64 -1.41 5.23
CA SER A 166 -9.39 -0.56 4.30
C SER A 166 -10.69 -0.05 4.97
N ASP A 167 -11.61 0.51 4.23
CA ASP A 167 -12.92 0.90 4.76
C ASP A 167 -13.75 -0.35 5.07
N THR A 168 -14.26 -0.41 6.30
CA THR A 168 -15.03 -1.56 6.78
C THR A 168 -15.91 -1.17 7.96
N LEU A 169 -17.03 -1.84 8.10
CA LEU A 169 -17.77 -1.86 9.35
C LEU A 169 -17.30 -3.07 10.17
N TYR A 170 -16.39 -2.86 11.13
CA TYR A 170 -16.09 -3.82 12.17
C TYR A 170 -16.89 -3.48 13.44
N ASP A 171 -18.01 -4.13 13.62
CA ASP A 171 -18.87 -4.05 14.81
C ASP A 171 -19.46 -5.44 15.04
N PRO A 172 -18.94 -6.20 16.01
CA PRO A 172 -19.34 -7.59 16.24
C PRO A 172 -20.86 -7.75 16.45
N GLU A 173 -21.49 -6.84 17.17
CA GLU A 173 -22.95 -6.90 17.41
C GLU A 173 -23.71 -6.68 16.09
N ARG A 174 -23.27 -5.72 15.32
CA ARG A 174 -23.91 -5.39 14.04
C ARG A 174 -23.72 -6.49 13.01
N ILE A 175 -22.53 -7.07 12.94
CA ILE A 175 -22.22 -8.20 12.05
C ILE A 175 -23.12 -9.40 12.41
N GLN A 176 -23.26 -9.72 13.70
CA GLN A 176 -24.16 -10.79 14.16
C GLN A 176 -25.64 -10.50 13.83
N GLN A 177 -26.09 -9.24 14.01
CA GLN A 177 -27.44 -8.86 13.60
C GLN A 177 -27.69 -9.05 12.11
N LEU A 178 -26.71 -8.74 11.24
CA LEU A 178 -26.82 -8.96 9.80
C LEU A 178 -26.90 -10.46 9.47
N PHE A 179 -26.15 -11.30 10.19
CA PHE A 179 -26.26 -12.75 10.05
C PHE A 179 -27.65 -13.27 10.48
N VAL A 180 -28.14 -12.87 11.65
CA VAL A 180 -29.47 -13.28 12.14
C VAL A 180 -30.58 -12.86 11.19
N ARG A 181 -30.44 -11.72 10.52
CA ARG A 181 -31.38 -11.22 9.50
C ARG A 181 -31.23 -11.91 8.13
N GLY A 182 -30.30 -12.86 7.97
CA GLY A 182 -30.08 -13.57 6.72
C GLY A 182 -29.36 -12.74 5.63
N VAL A 183 -28.76 -11.60 5.99
CA VAL A 183 -27.99 -10.75 5.06
C VAL A 183 -26.60 -11.33 4.82
N LEU A 184 -26.00 -11.93 5.85
CA LEU A 184 -24.69 -12.60 5.78
C LEU A 184 -24.87 -14.12 5.92
N SER A 185 -24.07 -14.90 5.19
CA SER A 185 -23.90 -16.32 5.51
C SER A 185 -23.12 -16.49 6.82
N MET A 186 -23.18 -17.69 7.41
CA MET A 186 -22.41 -18.02 8.61
C MET A 186 -20.92 -17.85 8.38
N GLU A 187 -20.38 -18.37 7.28
CA GLU A 187 -18.98 -18.25 6.89
C GLU A 187 -18.58 -16.78 6.79
N ARG A 188 -19.36 -15.97 6.08
CA ARG A 188 -19.06 -14.55 5.93
C ARG A 188 -19.13 -13.79 7.25
N CYS A 189 -20.07 -14.13 8.13
CA CYS A 189 -20.14 -13.55 9.47
C CYS A 189 -18.87 -13.88 10.25
N GLN A 190 -18.42 -15.13 10.20
CA GLN A 190 -17.20 -15.56 10.89
C GLN A 190 -15.95 -14.86 10.34
N ASP A 191 -15.78 -14.80 9.01
CA ASP A 191 -14.68 -14.09 8.37
C ASP A 191 -14.57 -12.63 8.82
N LEU A 192 -15.73 -11.95 8.95
CA LEU A 192 -15.77 -10.54 9.37
C LEU A 192 -15.47 -10.35 10.87
N LEU A 193 -15.81 -11.33 11.70
CA LEU A 193 -15.52 -11.30 13.15
C LEU A 193 -14.07 -11.64 13.45
N ASP A 194 -13.42 -12.49 12.62
CA ASP A 194 -12.05 -12.96 12.78
C ASP A 194 -11.03 -11.98 12.16
N PHE A 195 -11.22 -10.68 12.38
CA PHE A 195 -10.24 -9.70 11.90
C PHE A 195 -8.86 -9.98 12.55
N PRO A 196 -7.75 -9.95 11.76
CA PRO A 196 -6.42 -10.35 12.23
C PRO A 196 -5.74 -9.25 13.06
N TRP A 197 -6.00 -9.16 14.37
CA TRP A 197 -5.46 -8.15 15.28
C TRP A 197 -4.01 -8.36 15.70
N HIS A 198 -3.42 -9.53 15.43
CA HIS A 198 -2.13 -9.99 16.00
C HIS A 198 -0.90 -9.65 15.17
N HIS A 199 -0.99 -8.66 14.29
CA HIS A 199 0.13 -8.21 13.46
C HIS A 199 1.09 -7.27 14.21
N SER A 200 2.31 -7.12 13.68
CA SER A 200 3.30 -6.17 14.21
C SER A 200 2.84 -4.72 14.09
N VAL A 201 2.04 -4.42 13.07
CA VAL A 201 1.34 -3.15 12.87
C VAL A 201 -0.04 -3.46 12.30
N VAL A 202 -1.06 -2.83 12.84
CA VAL A 202 -2.43 -2.86 12.31
C VAL A 202 -2.85 -1.43 12.02
N LEU A 203 -3.15 -1.15 10.76
CA LEU A 203 -3.83 0.08 10.35
C LEU A 203 -5.32 -0.24 10.19
N HIS A 204 -6.16 0.34 11.05
CA HIS A 204 -7.59 0.11 11.00
C HIS A 204 -8.35 1.42 10.90
N GLU A 205 -9.33 1.46 10.01
CA GLU A 205 -10.19 2.62 9.85
C GLU A 205 -11.11 2.80 11.06
N ALA A 206 -11.54 4.03 11.31
CA ALA A 206 -12.64 4.35 12.19
C ALA A 206 -13.47 5.48 11.60
N GLY A 207 -14.76 5.47 11.88
CA GLY A 207 -15.64 6.51 11.34
C GLY A 207 -17.07 6.39 11.86
N VAL A 208 -18.00 6.87 11.05
CA VAL A 208 -19.41 6.97 11.44
C VAL A 208 -20.19 5.74 10.94
N PRO A 209 -20.85 4.99 11.85
CA PRO A 209 -21.75 3.91 11.44
C PRO A 209 -22.91 4.43 10.55
N PRO A 210 -23.49 3.62 9.69
CA PRO A 210 -23.32 2.17 9.56
C PRO A 210 -22.24 1.74 8.55
N LEU A 211 -21.47 2.65 7.98
CA LEU A 211 -20.52 2.36 6.91
C LEU A 211 -19.11 2.09 7.45
N HIS A 212 -18.80 2.66 8.60
CA HIS A 212 -17.46 2.64 9.20
C HIS A 212 -17.49 2.07 10.61
N THR A 213 -16.32 1.61 11.05
CA THR A 213 -16.11 1.06 12.39
C THR A 213 -16.24 2.15 13.45
N PRO A 214 -17.14 1.98 14.45
CA PRO A 214 -17.23 2.94 15.54
C PRO A 214 -15.96 3.00 16.38
N VAL A 215 -15.49 4.20 16.71
CA VAL A 215 -14.30 4.39 17.58
C VAL A 215 -14.43 3.64 18.90
N ALA A 216 -15.63 3.59 19.47
CA ALA A 216 -15.91 2.90 20.73
C ALA A 216 -15.64 1.39 20.64
N VAL A 217 -15.90 0.76 19.49
CA VAL A 217 -15.62 -0.66 19.26
C VAL A 217 -14.12 -0.92 19.29
N LEU A 218 -13.32 -0.07 18.62
CA LEU A 218 -11.86 -0.18 18.66
C LEU A 218 -11.29 0.09 20.06
N ALA A 219 -11.85 1.05 20.77
CA ALA A 219 -11.44 1.36 22.15
C ALA A 219 -11.74 0.20 23.13
N ALA A 220 -12.76 -0.61 22.85
CA ALA A 220 -13.14 -1.76 23.65
C ALA A 220 -12.32 -3.03 23.35
N LEU A 221 -11.47 -3.02 22.30
CA LEU A 221 -10.60 -4.16 21.99
C LEU A 221 -9.65 -4.48 23.15
N PRO A 222 -9.23 -5.75 23.30
CA PRO A 222 -8.25 -6.15 24.29
C PRO A 222 -6.95 -5.34 24.18
N PRO A 223 -6.23 -5.09 25.29
CA PRO A 223 -5.01 -4.28 25.27
C PRO A 223 -3.93 -4.79 24.32
N GLU A 224 -3.81 -6.11 24.14
CA GLU A 224 -2.88 -6.76 23.21
C GLU A 224 -3.21 -6.44 21.75
N ALA A 225 -4.49 -6.37 21.37
CA ALA A 225 -4.91 -5.97 20.02
C ALA A 225 -4.66 -4.48 19.78
N ARG A 226 -4.88 -3.64 20.81
CA ARG A 226 -4.65 -2.20 20.71
C ARG A 226 -3.17 -1.81 20.74
N ALA A 227 -2.28 -2.68 21.24
CA ALA A 227 -0.85 -2.39 21.37
C ALA A 227 -0.20 -2.00 20.05
N ASN A 228 -0.62 -2.64 18.96
CA ASN A 228 -0.07 -2.45 17.60
C ASN A 228 -1.04 -1.75 16.65
N LEU A 229 -2.17 -1.26 17.18
CA LEU A 229 -3.22 -0.61 16.40
C LEU A 229 -2.92 0.88 16.21
N TYR A 230 -3.01 1.32 14.96
CA TYR A 230 -3.01 2.71 14.53
C TYR A 230 -4.31 2.99 13.78
N VAL A 231 -5.06 3.98 14.26
CA VAL A 231 -6.35 4.34 13.66
C VAL A 231 -6.13 5.29 12.51
N VAL A 232 -6.80 5.01 11.40
CA VAL A 232 -6.83 5.82 10.17
C VAL A 232 -8.28 6.12 9.77
N HIS A 233 -8.50 6.86 8.70
CA HIS A 233 -9.80 7.24 8.16
C HIS A 233 -10.67 8.05 9.13
N ILE A 234 -10.01 8.77 10.03
CA ILE A 234 -10.65 9.63 11.04
C ILE A 234 -9.79 10.87 11.26
N ALA A 235 -10.41 12.02 11.45
CA ALA A 235 -9.67 13.21 11.82
C ALA A 235 -9.12 13.06 13.26
N GLU A 236 -7.87 13.46 13.51
CA GLU A 236 -7.20 13.29 14.80
C GLU A 236 -8.01 13.89 15.98
N LYS A 237 -8.69 15.02 15.74
CA LYS A 237 -9.56 15.70 16.71
C LYS A 237 -10.76 14.85 17.15
N ASP A 238 -11.17 13.88 16.32
CA ASP A 238 -12.36 13.04 16.52
C ASP A 238 -12.01 11.71 17.22
N ILE A 239 -10.72 11.48 17.52
CA ILE A 239 -10.26 10.38 18.35
C ILE A 239 -10.35 10.82 19.82
N PRO A 240 -11.21 10.22 20.67
CA PRO A 240 -11.32 10.62 22.07
C PRO A 240 -10.01 10.39 22.82
N LYS A 241 -9.55 11.38 23.57
CA LYS A 241 -8.26 11.35 24.28
C LYS A 241 -8.16 10.24 25.33
N ASP A 242 -9.29 9.84 25.88
CA ASP A 242 -9.44 8.79 26.90
C ASP A 242 -9.68 7.40 26.31
N SER A 243 -9.78 7.29 24.97
CA SER A 243 -9.99 6.02 24.28
C SER A 243 -8.80 5.05 24.38
N GLY A 244 -7.59 5.57 24.65
CA GLY A 244 -6.36 4.80 24.58
C GLY A 244 -5.95 4.37 23.16
N LEU A 245 -6.62 4.92 22.12
CA LEU A 245 -6.31 4.69 20.72
C LEU A 245 -5.24 5.66 20.23
N ARG A 246 -4.45 5.22 19.28
CA ARG A 246 -3.42 6.03 18.62
C ARG A 246 -3.82 6.30 17.18
N GLY A 247 -4.00 7.58 16.82
CA GLY A 247 -4.08 7.99 15.42
C GLY A 247 -2.75 7.77 14.69
N ALA A 248 -2.82 7.32 13.45
CA ALA A 248 -1.64 7.24 12.62
C ALA A 248 -1.13 8.64 12.28
N LYS A 249 0.17 8.90 12.51
CA LYS A 249 0.81 10.17 12.17
C LYS A 249 1.27 10.17 10.73
N THR A 250 1.03 11.28 10.03
CA THR A 250 1.43 11.46 8.64
C THR A 250 2.87 11.98 8.52
N GLY A 251 3.50 11.76 7.36
CA GLY A 251 4.82 12.29 7.01
C GLY A 251 5.95 11.27 7.08
N LEU A 252 7.02 11.54 6.35
CA LEU A 252 8.18 10.65 6.25
C LEU A 252 8.88 10.46 7.59
N GLU A 253 8.91 11.51 8.41
CA GLU A 253 9.50 11.52 9.74
C GLU A 253 8.76 10.60 10.73
N ASN A 254 7.49 10.29 10.46
CA ASN A 254 6.65 9.40 11.25
C ASN A 254 6.54 7.99 10.66
N THR A 255 7.43 7.63 9.75
CA THR A 255 7.46 6.29 9.14
C THR A 255 7.56 5.21 10.22
N LEU A 256 6.57 4.32 10.24
CA LEU A 256 6.57 3.13 11.10
C LEU A 256 7.54 2.11 10.48
N ARG A 257 8.70 1.96 11.08
CA ARG A 257 9.72 0.99 10.67
C ARG A 257 9.51 -0.31 11.45
N ILE A 258 9.42 -1.42 10.73
CA ILE A 258 9.26 -2.76 11.32
C ILE A 258 10.59 -3.49 11.15
N ASP A 259 11.23 -3.83 12.27
CA ASP A 259 12.50 -4.54 12.25
C ASP A 259 12.28 -5.97 11.73
N VAL A 260 12.92 -6.29 10.64
CA VAL A 260 12.87 -7.60 9.99
C VAL A 260 14.24 -8.27 10.01
N VAL A 261 14.25 -9.58 10.09
CA VAL A 261 15.47 -10.36 9.88
C VAL A 261 15.68 -10.44 8.36
N PRO A 262 16.78 -9.89 7.82
CA PRO A 262 17.06 -10.02 6.39
C PRO A 262 17.08 -11.49 5.98
N SER A 263 16.39 -11.83 4.89
CA SER A 263 16.54 -13.17 4.31
C SER A 263 18.00 -13.37 3.92
N PRO A 264 18.61 -14.53 4.18
CA PRO A 264 19.97 -14.82 3.71
C PRO A 264 20.12 -14.73 2.17
N HIS A 265 19.00 -14.65 1.45
CA HIS A 265 18.96 -14.53 0.00
C HIS A 265 18.32 -13.20 -0.48
N ALA A 266 18.13 -12.21 0.42
CA ALA A 266 17.47 -10.94 0.08
C ALA A 266 18.17 -10.24 -1.11
N ASP A 267 19.49 -10.18 -1.09
CA ASP A 267 20.26 -9.55 -2.19
C ASP A 267 20.06 -10.29 -3.54
N ALA A 268 19.99 -11.61 -3.51
CA ALA A 268 19.75 -12.40 -4.72
C ALA A 268 18.33 -12.19 -5.26
N ILE A 269 17.34 -12.13 -4.38
CA ILE A 269 15.95 -11.85 -4.73
C ILE A 269 15.83 -10.46 -5.37
N ASP A 270 16.41 -9.43 -4.75
CA ASP A 270 16.42 -8.07 -5.25
C ASP A 270 17.05 -7.96 -6.66
N VAL A 271 18.17 -8.65 -6.88
CA VAL A 271 18.82 -8.67 -8.19
C VAL A 271 17.92 -9.32 -9.22
N LEU A 272 17.31 -10.46 -8.90
CA LEU A 272 16.41 -11.18 -9.81
C LEU A 272 15.16 -10.36 -10.13
N GLU A 273 14.52 -9.76 -9.14
CA GLU A 273 13.36 -8.88 -9.34
C GLU A 273 13.71 -7.65 -10.18
N THR A 274 14.88 -7.04 -9.91
CA THR A 274 15.37 -5.91 -10.70
C THR A 274 15.60 -6.30 -12.15
N VAL A 275 16.27 -7.41 -12.40
CA VAL A 275 16.53 -7.91 -13.76
C VAL A 275 15.22 -8.20 -14.50
N THR A 276 14.26 -8.84 -13.84
CA THR A 276 12.97 -9.18 -14.48
C THR A 276 12.07 -7.96 -14.71
N SER A 277 12.26 -6.88 -13.96
CA SER A 277 11.50 -5.64 -14.14
C SER A 277 11.96 -4.78 -15.31
N VAL A 278 13.18 -5.03 -15.83
CA VAL A 278 13.73 -4.28 -16.96
C VAL A 278 13.30 -4.90 -18.29
N ASP A 279 12.67 -4.11 -19.16
CA ASP A 279 12.06 -4.59 -20.40
C ASP A 279 12.99 -5.41 -21.28
N ILE A 280 14.27 -5.05 -21.37
CA ILE A 280 15.26 -5.78 -22.20
C ILE A 280 15.58 -7.19 -21.65
N PHE A 281 15.24 -7.47 -20.39
CA PHE A 281 15.45 -8.75 -19.74
C PHE A 281 14.17 -9.54 -19.49
N ARG A 282 13.00 -9.02 -19.92
CA ARG A 282 11.69 -9.63 -19.68
C ARG A 282 11.60 -11.09 -20.12
N ASP A 283 12.19 -11.41 -21.25
CA ASP A 283 12.20 -12.76 -21.82
C ASP A 283 13.48 -13.56 -21.46
N PHE A 284 14.21 -13.09 -20.45
CA PHE A 284 15.48 -13.69 -20.08
C PHE A 284 15.26 -15.01 -19.32
N PRO A 285 15.82 -16.14 -19.80
CA PRO A 285 15.62 -17.43 -19.15
C PRO A 285 16.16 -17.43 -17.72
N LEU A 286 15.34 -17.95 -16.77
CA LEU A 286 15.72 -18.03 -15.35
C LEU A 286 17.07 -18.75 -15.14
N ALA A 287 17.42 -19.72 -16.00
CA ALA A 287 18.70 -20.41 -15.97
C ALA A 287 19.90 -19.47 -16.16
N ARG A 288 19.73 -18.38 -16.94
CA ARG A 288 20.76 -17.38 -17.15
C ARG A 288 20.72 -16.24 -16.12
N ALA A 289 19.61 -16.07 -15.42
CA ALA A 289 19.52 -15.09 -14.33
C ALA A 289 20.56 -15.34 -13.23
N LYS A 290 21.00 -16.59 -13.05
CA LYS A 290 22.13 -16.95 -12.16
C LYS A 290 23.45 -16.26 -12.52
N GLU A 291 23.71 -16.04 -13.81
CA GLU A 291 24.93 -15.34 -14.26
C GLU A 291 24.93 -13.89 -13.80
N PHE A 292 23.75 -13.24 -13.77
CA PHE A 292 23.61 -11.88 -13.24
C PHE A 292 23.86 -11.82 -11.73
N LEU A 293 23.44 -12.82 -10.97
CA LEU A 293 23.71 -12.86 -9.53
C LEU A 293 25.21 -12.87 -9.20
N HIS A 294 26.03 -13.40 -10.10
CA HIS A 294 27.48 -13.46 -9.91
C HIS A 294 28.19 -12.15 -10.30
N VAL A 295 27.63 -11.37 -11.23
CA VAL A 295 28.28 -10.18 -11.77
C VAL A 295 27.64 -8.88 -11.28
N ALA A 296 26.34 -8.92 -10.91
CA ALA A 296 25.63 -7.75 -10.38
C ALA A 296 26.21 -7.33 -9.01
N LYS A 297 26.45 -6.04 -8.88
CA LYS A 297 26.92 -5.45 -7.61
C LYS A 297 26.00 -4.30 -7.23
N ARG A 298 25.52 -4.28 -6.00
CA ARG A 298 24.77 -3.13 -5.48
C ARG A 298 25.74 -1.98 -5.23
N VAL A 299 25.52 -0.88 -5.91
CA VAL A 299 26.26 0.36 -5.73
C VAL A 299 25.36 1.41 -5.12
N ARG A 300 25.75 2.01 -4.01
CA ARG A 300 25.11 3.18 -3.44
C ARG A 300 25.86 4.41 -3.90
N ALA A 301 25.20 5.29 -4.63
CA ALA A 301 25.76 6.54 -5.10
C ALA A 301 24.98 7.71 -4.48
N PRO A 302 25.62 8.66 -3.81
CA PRO A 302 24.98 9.90 -3.37
C PRO A 302 24.34 10.65 -4.54
N ALA A 303 23.33 11.44 -4.25
CA ALA A 303 22.71 12.30 -5.26
C ALA A 303 23.77 13.21 -5.91
N GLY A 304 23.72 13.32 -7.25
CA GLY A 304 24.70 14.08 -8.03
C GLY A 304 25.99 13.32 -8.39
N THR A 305 26.14 12.06 -7.93
CA THR A 305 27.28 11.23 -8.35
C THR A 305 27.19 10.94 -9.85
N LYS A 306 28.25 11.20 -10.58
CA LYS A 306 28.38 10.88 -12.00
C LYS A 306 28.74 9.40 -12.15
N LEU A 307 27.76 8.56 -12.53
CA LEU A 307 27.96 7.12 -12.70
C LEU A 307 28.71 6.79 -13.99
N ILE A 308 28.42 7.51 -15.08
CA ILE A 308 29.03 7.32 -16.39
C ILE A 308 29.52 8.67 -16.90
N ALA A 309 30.74 8.73 -17.39
CA ALA A 309 31.26 9.90 -18.07
C ALA A 309 31.32 9.63 -19.57
N GLN A 310 30.92 10.62 -20.40
CA GLN A 310 31.04 10.52 -21.84
C GLN A 310 32.49 10.35 -22.25
N GLY A 311 32.76 9.33 -23.08
CA GLY A 311 34.12 8.99 -23.54
C GLY A 311 34.90 8.05 -22.61
N SER A 312 34.34 7.63 -21.48
CA SER A 312 34.90 6.56 -20.66
C SER A 312 34.63 5.19 -21.29
N PRO A 313 35.53 4.20 -21.12
CA PRO A 313 35.21 2.82 -21.51
C PRO A 313 33.98 2.33 -20.78
N GLY A 314 33.03 1.73 -21.51
CA GLY A 314 31.84 1.11 -20.92
C GLY A 314 32.18 -0.30 -20.48
N ASP A 315 32.35 -0.51 -19.19
CA ASP A 315 32.61 -1.81 -18.56
C ASP A 315 31.45 -2.26 -17.65
N SER A 316 30.47 -1.38 -17.43
CA SER A 316 29.35 -1.60 -16.51
C SER A 316 28.04 -1.07 -17.09
N PHE A 317 26.97 -1.74 -16.75
CA PHE A 317 25.60 -1.33 -17.04
C PHE A 317 24.91 -0.94 -15.71
N TYR A 318 24.32 0.28 -15.67
CA TYR A 318 23.71 0.84 -14.47
C TYR A 318 22.20 1.02 -14.65
#